data_c2ed5fb765c3052b2d0f105d23862428
#
_entry.id   c2ed5fb765c3052b2d0f105d23862428
#
_cell.length_a   1.000
_cell.length_b   1.000
_cell.length_c   1.000
_cell.angle_alpha   90.00
_cell.angle_beta   90.00
_cell.angle_gamma   90.00
#
_symmetry.space_group_name_H-M   'P 1'
#
loop_
_entity.id
_entity.type
_entity.pdbx_description
1 polymer ?
#
loop_
_entity_poly.entity_id
_entity_poly.type
_entity_poly.pdbx_seq_one_letter_code
_entity_poly.pdbx_strand_id
1 'polypeptide(L)'
;MAEFTRGCPLVAHNASFDRGFWFHELEQAGCERDSAHEFACTVLLARRLYPDAPNCKLGTLAQFHALPDMGRAHRALADAQTTAHLLLRMQADLAQRFARELGPLRIEHALLARLQRTAKTALQRCVSDYAGPQLAARSPELATN
;
A
#
# COMPACT_ATOMS: atom_id res chain seq x y z
N MET A 1 4.80 15.63 -14.30
CA MET A 1 4.31 14.77 -13.17
C MET A 1 3.20 13.82 -13.61
N ALA A 2 2.10 14.29 -14.18
CA ALA A 2 0.99 13.44 -14.64
C ALA A 2 1.43 12.34 -15.63
N GLU A 3 2.32 12.63 -16.55
CA GLU A 3 2.85 11.65 -17.50
C GLU A 3 3.74 10.60 -16.82
N PHE A 4 4.56 11.00 -15.83
CA PHE A 4 5.43 10.11 -15.07
C PHE A 4 4.64 9.09 -14.23
N THR A 5 3.48 9.47 -13.71
CA THR A 5 2.64 8.61 -12.87
C THR A 5 1.54 7.89 -13.62
N ARG A 6 1.46 8.08 -14.95
CA ARG A 6 0.42 7.44 -15.77
C ARG A 6 0.48 5.93 -15.68
N GLY A 7 -0.65 5.33 -15.27
CA GLY A 7 -0.77 3.89 -15.10
C GLY A 7 -0.06 3.31 -13.88
N CYS A 8 0.51 4.15 -13.01
CA CYS A 8 1.16 3.72 -11.77
C CYS A 8 0.22 3.93 -10.58
N PRO A 9 0.01 2.89 -9.76
CA PRO A 9 -0.63 3.07 -8.47
C PRO A 9 0.20 3.98 -7.57
N LEU A 10 -0.46 4.87 -6.83
CA LEU A 10 0.20 5.85 -5.97
C LEU A 10 0.15 5.42 -4.51
N VAL A 11 1.25 5.63 -3.80
CA VAL A 11 1.38 5.36 -2.37
C VAL A 11 1.94 6.59 -1.68
N ALA A 12 1.38 6.95 -0.54
CA ALA A 12 1.88 8.04 0.26
C ALA A 12 1.74 7.75 1.77
N HIS A 13 2.57 8.41 2.55
CA HIS A 13 2.45 8.44 4.00
C HIS A 13 1.56 9.62 4.40
N ASN A 14 0.37 9.35 4.97
CA ASN A 14 -0.69 10.34 5.16
C ASN A 14 -1.30 10.84 3.82
N ALA A 15 -1.72 9.89 3.00
CA ALA A 15 -2.13 10.10 1.62
C ALA A 15 -3.26 11.12 1.40
N SER A 16 -4.07 11.45 2.42
CA SER A 16 -5.10 12.49 2.30
C SER A 16 -4.51 13.86 1.97
N PHE A 17 -3.33 14.17 2.50
CA PHE A 17 -2.61 15.40 2.24
C PHE A 17 -2.05 15.41 0.80
N ASP A 18 -1.33 14.38 0.42
CA ASP A 18 -0.72 14.27 -0.92
C ASP A 18 -1.78 14.21 -2.02
N ARG A 19 -2.90 13.53 -1.76
CA ARG A 19 -4.04 13.44 -2.68
C ARG A 19 -4.64 14.81 -2.98
N GLY A 20 -4.75 15.67 -1.97
CA GLY A 20 -5.26 17.04 -2.14
C GLY A 20 -4.38 17.84 -3.09
N PHE A 21 -3.07 17.82 -2.88
CA PHE A 21 -2.10 18.46 -3.76
C PHE A 21 -2.11 17.87 -5.17
N TRP A 22 -2.13 16.54 -5.28
CA TRP A 22 -2.14 15.85 -6.55
C TRP A 22 -3.34 16.24 -7.42
N PHE A 23 -4.53 16.25 -6.84
CA PHE A 23 -5.73 16.65 -7.58
C PHE A 23 -5.72 18.12 -7.98
N HIS A 24 -5.20 18.99 -7.11
CA HIS A 24 -5.03 20.40 -7.45
C HIS A 24 -4.08 20.60 -8.63
N GLU A 25 -2.94 19.92 -8.64
CA GLU A 25 -1.97 19.97 -9.73
C GLU A 25 -2.53 19.42 -11.05
N LEU A 26 -3.30 18.33 -11.00
CA LEU A 26 -3.97 17.79 -12.19
C LEU A 26 -4.98 18.79 -12.77
N GLU A 27 -5.76 19.44 -11.93
CA GLU A 27 -6.74 20.44 -12.32
C GLU A 27 -6.05 21.67 -12.96
N GLN A 28 -4.97 22.16 -12.38
CA GLN A 28 -4.16 23.25 -12.93
C GLN A 28 -3.53 22.88 -14.29
N ALA A 29 -3.17 21.61 -14.47
CA ALA A 29 -2.61 21.11 -15.72
C ALA A 29 -3.68 20.74 -16.78
N GLY A 30 -4.97 20.96 -16.48
CA GLY A 30 -6.07 20.59 -17.38
C GLY A 30 -6.21 19.07 -17.60
N CYS A 31 -5.69 18.27 -16.68
CA CYS A 31 -5.77 16.81 -16.74
C CYS A 31 -7.03 16.32 -16.02
N GLU A 32 -7.73 15.37 -16.62
CA GLU A 32 -8.89 14.74 -15.98
C GLU A 32 -8.44 13.93 -14.74
N ARG A 33 -9.28 13.95 -13.72
CA ARG A 33 -9.13 13.08 -12.56
C ARG A 33 -9.44 11.65 -12.98
N ASP A 34 -8.45 10.79 -12.99
CA ASP A 34 -8.68 9.37 -13.17
C ASP A 34 -9.10 8.75 -11.83
N SER A 35 -10.25 8.07 -11.80
CA SER A 35 -10.70 7.29 -10.65
C SER A 35 -9.73 6.16 -10.29
N ALA A 36 -8.85 5.76 -11.22
CA ALA A 36 -7.76 4.81 -11.00
C ALA A 36 -6.64 5.36 -10.11
N HIS A 37 -6.57 6.68 -9.87
CA HIS A 37 -5.62 7.30 -8.94
C HIS A 37 -6.06 7.10 -7.48
N GLU A 38 -6.25 5.86 -7.07
CA GLU A 38 -6.47 5.53 -5.67
C GLU A 38 -5.12 5.43 -4.95
N PHE A 39 -4.95 6.28 -3.93
CA PHE A 39 -3.76 6.23 -3.08
C PHE A 39 -3.88 5.10 -2.06
N ALA A 40 -2.84 4.28 -1.93
CA ALA A 40 -2.63 3.51 -0.73
C ALA A 40 -1.92 4.39 0.32
N CYS A 41 -2.43 4.36 1.54
CA CYS A 41 -1.95 5.18 2.65
C CYS A 41 -1.23 4.31 3.68
N THR A 42 0.09 4.48 3.80
CA THR A 42 0.88 3.70 4.76
C THR A 42 0.54 4.02 6.22
N VAL A 43 0.00 5.20 6.54
CA VAL A 43 -0.53 5.51 7.89
C VAL A 43 -1.75 4.63 8.21
N LEU A 44 -2.71 4.54 7.27
CA LEU A 44 -3.91 3.73 7.47
C LEU A 44 -3.58 2.23 7.56
N LEU A 45 -2.63 1.77 6.76
CA LEU A 45 -2.13 0.41 6.81
C LEU A 45 -1.39 0.13 8.13
N ALA A 46 -0.49 1.03 8.56
CA ALA A 46 0.24 0.88 9.81
C ALA A 46 -0.67 0.76 11.03
N ARG A 47 -1.73 1.57 11.10
CA ARG A 47 -2.73 1.49 12.18
C ARG A 47 -3.38 0.11 12.30
N ARG A 48 -3.42 -0.65 11.22
CA ARG A 48 -4.02 -1.99 11.16
C ARG A 48 -3.01 -3.10 11.40
N LEU A 49 -1.82 -2.93 10.86
CA LEU A 49 -0.80 -3.97 10.87
C LEU A 49 0.10 -3.93 12.10
N TYR A 50 0.34 -2.75 12.64
CA TYR A 50 1.34 -2.51 13.70
C TYR A 50 0.73 -1.84 14.94
N PRO A 51 -0.16 -2.52 15.65
CA PRO A 51 -0.77 -1.96 16.86
C PRO A 51 0.25 -1.69 17.99
N ASP A 52 1.40 -2.37 17.94
CA ASP A 52 2.48 -2.23 18.94
C ASP A 52 3.45 -1.08 18.62
N ALA A 53 3.36 -0.47 17.45
CA ALA A 53 4.17 0.70 17.13
C ALA A 53 3.76 1.89 18.02
N PRO A 54 4.73 2.70 18.53
CA PRO A 54 4.43 3.83 19.42
C PRO A 54 3.48 4.85 18.80
N ASN A 55 3.62 5.09 17.53
CA ASN A 55 2.72 5.89 16.70
C ASN A 55 2.93 5.57 15.21
N CYS A 56 2.15 6.19 14.33
CA CYS A 56 2.23 5.97 12.88
C CYS A 56 2.97 7.09 12.13
N LYS A 57 3.84 7.84 12.79
CA LYS A 57 4.72 8.81 12.12
C LYS A 57 5.79 8.06 11.31
N LEU A 58 6.15 8.58 10.14
CA LEU A 58 7.09 7.91 9.24
C LEU A 58 8.43 7.58 9.92
N GLY A 59 9.03 8.55 10.61
CA GLY A 59 10.27 8.33 11.34
C GLY A 59 10.16 7.28 12.45
N THR A 60 9.04 7.24 13.17
CA THR A 60 8.79 6.23 14.20
C THR A 60 8.67 4.84 13.61
N LEU A 61 7.93 4.69 12.51
CA LEU A 61 7.79 3.41 11.81
C LEU A 61 9.11 2.95 11.19
N ALA A 62 9.90 3.90 10.65
CA ALA A 62 11.23 3.59 10.14
C ALA A 62 12.15 3.01 11.22
N GLN A 63 12.16 3.60 12.42
CA GLN A 63 12.91 3.08 13.56
C GLN A 63 12.36 1.75 14.07
N PHE A 64 11.03 1.65 14.21
CA PHE A 64 10.35 0.44 14.67
C PHE A 64 10.67 -0.79 13.81
N HIS A 65 10.80 -0.60 12.50
CA HIS A 65 11.12 -1.66 11.55
C HIS A 65 12.60 -1.73 11.17
N ALA A 66 13.46 -0.91 11.77
CA ALA A 66 14.88 -0.80 11.43
C ALA A 66 15.10 -0.62 9.91
N LEU A 67 14.31 0.28 9.29
CA LEU A 67 14.42 0.57 7.87
C LEU A 67 15.74 1.32 7.57
N PRO A 68 16.24 1.22 6.33
CA PRO A 68 17.45 1.96 5.93
C PRO A 68 17.29 3.46 6.18
N ASP A 69 18.37 4.10 6.66
CA ASP A 69 18.42 5.55 6.80
C ASP A 69 18.58 6.19 5.42
N MET A 70 17.58 6.96 5.00
CA MET A 70 17.55 7.67 3.73
C MET A 70 18.06 9.12 3.85
N GLY A 71 18.63 9.48 5.01
CA GLY A 71 19.15 10.80 5.28
C GLY A 71 18.17 11.70 6.02
N ARG A 72 18.32 13.02 5.83
CA ARG A 72 17.62 14.03 6.62
C ARG A 72 16.11 13.95 6.42
N ALA A 73 15.38 13.70 7.50
CA ALA A 73 13.91 13.77 7.54
C ALA A 73 13.40 15.16 7.05
N HIS A 74 12.16 15.18 6.57
CA HIS A 74 11.50 16.36 6.00
C HIS A 74 12.12 16.87 4.68
N ARG A 75 12.84 15.99 3.97
CA ARG A 75 13.17 16.19 2.56
C ARG A 75 12.31 15.24 1.72
N ALA A 76 11.60 15.79 0.75
CA ALA A 76 10.60 15.05 -0.03
C ALA A 76 11.14 13.73 -0.61
N LEU A 77 12.35 13.72 -1.12
CA LEU A 77 12.98 12.50 -1.66
C LEU A 77 13.28 11.48 -0.56
N ALA A 78 13.86 11.90 0.58
CA ALA A 78 14.15 10.99 1.69
C ALA A 78 12.88 10.39 2.29
N ASP A 79 11.83 11.20 2.45
CA ASP A 79 10.53 10.74 2.96
C ASP A 79 9.86 9.80 1.95
N ALA A 80 9.94 10.06 0.65
CA ALA A 80 9.43 9.16 -0.39
C ALA A 80 10.18 7.82 -0.39
N GLN A 81 11.50 7.81 -0.27
CA GLN A 81 12.31 6.60 -0.18
C GLN A 81 12.00 5.81 1.08
N THR A 82 11.88 6.47 2.23
CA THR A 82 11.50 5.83 3.50
C THR A 82 10.09 5.22 3.39
N THR A 83 9.14 5.92 2.76
CA THR A 83 7.79 5.42 2.50
C THR A 83 7.82 4.18 1.60
N ALA A 84 8.66 4.16 0.57
CA ALA A 84 8.84 3.00 -0.30
C ALA A 84 9.39 1.79 0.48
N HIS A 85 10.40 1.97 1.31
CA HIS A 85 10.92 0.89 2.16
C HIS A 85 9.86 0.40 3.16
N LEU A 86 9.08 1.31 3.75
CA LEU A 86 7.98 0.94 4.63
C LEU A 86 6.92 0.12 3.90
N LEU A 87 6.57 0.50 2.67
CA LEU A 87 5.64 -0.26 1.84
C LEU A 87 6.13 -1.68 1.57
N LEU A 88 7.40 -1.83 1.17
CA LEU A 88 8.02 -3.15 0.95
C LEU A 88 7.98 -4.01 2.21
N ARG A 89 8.24 -3.41 3.37
CA ARG A 89 8.12 -4.09 4.66
C ARG A 89 6.68 -4.53 4.93
N MET A 90 5.70 -3.67 4.71
CA MET A 90 4.28 -4.00 4.87
C MET A 90 3.85 -5.13 3.94
N GLN A 91 4.30 -5.13 2.70
CA GLN A 91 4.01 -6.21 1.75
C GLN A 91 4.61 -7.54 2.22
N ALA A 92 5.84 -7.54 2.72
CA ALA A 92 6.48 -8.75 3.27
C ALA A 92 5.73 -9.29 4.50
N ASP A 93 5.37 -8.41 5.44
CA ASP A 93 4.64 -8.77 6.65
C ASP A 93 3.24 -9.30 6.34
N LEU A 94 2.53 -8.71 5.37
CA LEU A 94 1.23 -9.18 4.88
C LEU A 94 1.35 -10.55 4.21
N ALA A 95 2.34 -10.74 3.35
CA ALA A 95 2.58 -12.02 2.69
C ALA A 95 2.87 -13.14 3.69
N GLN A 96 3.64 -12.85 4.73
CA GLN A 96 3.93 -13.80 5.80
C GLN A 96 2.69 -14.07 6.67
N ARG A 97 2.01 -13.01 7.11
CA ARG A 97 0.85 -13.11 8.01
C ARG A 97 -0.33 -13.87 7.37
N PHE A 98 -0.57 -13.67 6.08
CA PHE A 98 -1.68 -14.23 5.33
C PHE A 98 -1.24 -15.24 4.27
N ALA A 99 -0.15 -15.93 4.51
CA ALA A 99 0.42 -16.89 3.55
C ALA A 99 -0.57 -17.99 3.14
N ARG A 100 -1.45 -18.42 4.05
CA ARG A 100 -2.47 -19.45 3.78
C ARG A 100 -3.54 -18.94 2.83
N GLU A 101 -4.03 -17.72 3.05
CA GLU A 101 -5.08 -17.09 2.27
C GLU A 101 -4.60 -16.67 0.88
N LEU A 102 -3.36 -16.17 0.81
CA LEU A 102 -2.77 -15.64 -0.43
C LEU A 102 -2.20 -16.72 -1.34
N GLY A 103 -1.65 -17.81 -0.77
CA GLY A 103 -0.92 -18.79 -1.56
C GLY A 103 0.20 -18.15 -2.40
N PRO A 104 0.20 -18.34 -3.74
CA PRO A 104 1.21 -17.76 -4.62
C PRO A 104 0.93 -16.30 -5.05
N LEU A 105 -0.14 -15.68 -4.57
CA LEU A 105 -0.51 -14.33 -4.96
C LEU A 105 0.43 -13.29 -4.32
N ARG A 106 0.73 -12.25 -5.08
CA ARG A 106 1.48 -11.09 -4.59
C ARG A 106 0.56 -10.09 -3.92
N ILE A 107 1.13 -9.30 -3.03
CA ILE A 107 0.43 -8.15 -2.43
C ILE A 107 0.42 -7.01 -3.45
N GLU A 108 -0.71 -6.84 -4.10
CA GLU A 108 -0.92 -5.79 -5.08
C GLU A 108 -1.60 -4.55 -4.47
N HIS A 109 -1.53 -3.45 -5.18
CA HIS A 109 -2.14 -2.18 -4.75
C HIS A 109 -3.64 -2.31 -4.44
N ALA A 110 -4.37 -3.09 -5.22
CA ALA A 110 -5.80 -3.31 -5.01
C ALA A 110 -6.10 -3.94 -3.64
N LEU A 111 -5.26 -4.85 -3.16
CA LEU A 111 -5.38 -5.41 -1.81
C LEU A 111 -5.05 -4.36 -0.74
N LEU A 112 -4.00 -3.58 -0.92
CA LEU A 112 -3.64 -2.50 0.01
C LEU A 112 -4.77 -1.47 0.13
N ALA A 113 -5.38 -1.08 -0.97
CA ALA A 113 -6.51 -0.16 -1.03
C ALA A 113 -7.75 -0.69 -0.28
N ARG A 114 -7.98 -2.00 -0.31
CA ARG A 114 -9.04 -2.64 0.50
C ARG A 114 -8.68 -2.67 1.99
N LEU A 115 -7.48 -3.13 2.31
CA LEU A 115 -7.03 -3.30 3.70
C LEU A 115 -7.02 -1.99 4.47
N GLN A 116 -6.62 -0.88 3.85
CA GLN A 116 -6.61 0.43 4.52
C GLN A 116 -7.98 0.91 5.01
N ARG A 117 -9.07 0.37 4.44
CA ARG A 117 -10.47 0.69 4.81
C ARG A 117 -11.12 -0.39 5.68
N THR A 118 -10.45 -1.52 5.83
CA THR A 118 -10.97 -2.68 6.55
C THR A 118 -10.74 -2.53 8.06
N ALA A 119 -11.70 -2.94 8.87
CA ALA A 119 -11.52 -3.00 10.32
C ALA A 119 -10.40 -4.01 10.69
N LYS A 120 -9.66 -3.74 11.76
CA LYS A 120 -8.56 -4.60 12.24
C LYS A 120 -8.97 -6.06 12.42
N THR A 121 -10.19 -6.29 12.89
CA THR A 121 -10.76 -7.62 13.16
C THR A 121 -11.18 -8.37 11.89
N ALA A 122 -11.28 -7.69 10.76
CA ALA A 122 -11.77 -8.24 9.50
C ALA A 122 -10.68 -8.40 8.42
N LEU A 123 -9.41 -8.18 8.76
CA LEU A 123 -8.31 -8.22 7.79
C LEU A 123 -8.19 -9.60 7.11
N GLN A 124 -8.25 -10.68 7.88
CA GLN A 124 -8.15 -12.04 7.34
C GLN A 124 -9.28 -12.32 6.34
N ARG A 125 -10.50 -11.95 6.68
CA ARG A 125 -11.65 -12.10 5.78
C ARG A 125 -11.47 -11.29 4.51
N CYS A 126 -11.01 -10.04 4.63
CA CYS A 126 -10.73 -9.18 3.47
C CYS A 126 -9.70 -9.81 2.52
N VAL A 127 -8.64 -10.40 3.07
CA VAL A 127 -7.62 -11.09 2.28
C VAL A 127 -8.19 -12.35 1.61
N SER A 128 -8.96 -13.16 2.34
CA SER A 128 -9.61 -14.36 1.79
C SER A 128 -10.58 -14.01 0.66
N ASP A 129 -11.40 -12.99 0.83
CA ASP A 129 -12.36 -12.53 -0.18
C ASP A 129 -11.65 -11.95 -1.42
N TYR A 130 -10.47 -11.36 -1.26
CA TYR A 130 -9.64 -10.88 -2.35
C TYR A 130 -8.95 -12.02 -3.12
N ALA A 131 -8.40 -12.98 -2.38
CA ALA A 131 -7.58 -14.07 -2.96
C ALA A 131 -8.42 -15.17 -3.59
N GLY A 132 -9.56 -15.51 -3.01
CA GLY A 132 -10.37 -16.65 -3.42
C GLY A 132 -10.69 -16.70 -4.91
N PRO A 133 -11.27 -15.66 -5.51
CA PRO A 133 -11.57 -15.66 -6.96
C PRO A 133 -10.31 -15.79 -7.84
N GLN A 134 -9.20 -15.18 -7.43
CA GLN A 134 -7.95 -15.22 -8.18
C GLN A 134 -7.28 -16.59 -8.14
N LEU A 135 -7.34 -17.25 -6.98
CA LEU A 135 -6.83 -18.63 -6.82
C LEU A 135 -7.71 -19.62 -7.58
N ALA A 136 -9.03 -19.47 -7.55
CA ALA A 136 -9.95 -20.30 -8.31
C ALA A 136 -9.71 -20.18 -9.82
N ALA A 137 -9.43 -18.98 -10.33
CA ALA A 137 -9.12 -18.75 -11.74
C ALA A 137 -7.80 -19.39 -12.20
N ARG A 138 -6.85 -19.58 -11.30
CA ARG A 138 -5.54 -20.22 -11.58
C ARG A 138 -5.58 -21.75 -11.52
N SER A 139 -6.59 -22.32 -10.88
CA SER A 139 -6.71 -23.79 -10.69
C SER A 139 -7.02 -24.58 -11.97
N PRO A 140 -7.61 -24.05 -13.07
CA PRO A 140 -7.87 -24.82 -14.28
C PRO A 140 -6.61 -25.27 -15.04
N GLU A 141 -5.46 -24.60 -14.86
CA GLU A 141 -4.25 -24.94 -15.61
C GLU A 141 -3.51 -26.20 -15.09
N LEU A 142 -3.88 -26.72 -13.92
CA LEU A 142 -3.28 -27.94 -13.34
C LEU A 142 -4.07 -29.22 -13.64
N ALA A 143 -5.23 -29.11 -14.29
CA ALA A 143 -6.10 -30.27 -14.59
C ALA A 143 -5.93 -30.81 -16.01
N THR A 144 -4.98 -30.32 -16.81
CA THR A 144 -4.73 -30.79 -18.18
C THR A 144 -3.27 -31.18 -18.36
N ASN A 145 -2.89 -32.27 -17.70
CA ASN A 145 -1.72 -33.11 -18.09
C ASN A 145 -1.95 -34.52 -17.64
#